data_63a9455ab4a8e3fabf49cc513f4961ce
#
_entry.id   63a9455ab4a8e3fabf49cc513f4961ce
#
_cell.length_a   1.000
_cell.length_b   1.000
_cell.length_c   1.000
_cell.angle_alpha   90.00
_cell.angle_beta   90.00
_cell.angle_gamma   90.00
#
_symmetry.space_group_name_H-M   'P 1'
#
loop_
_entity.id
_entity.type
_entity.pdbx_description
1 polymer ?
#
loop_
_entity_poly.entity_id
_entity_poly.type
_entity_poly.pdbx_seq_one_letter_code
_entity_poly.pdbx_strand_id
1 'polypeptide(L)'
;VGVSVEGELGCLGSLETGEAGEEDGVGAEGVLSHDQMLTDPDQAKDFVSQTGVDALAIAIGTSHGAYKFTRPPTGDILAIDRIAAIHAAVPNTHLVMHGSSSVPQEWLEIIRQYGGDIKQTYGVPVEEIVRGIQNGVRKVNIDTDIRLAMTGAMRQLFAKQTSEFDPRKALIAARKAAQGICEARFEAFGCAGQASKIKPISLEVIATRHY
;
A
#
# COMPACT_ATOMS: atom_id res chain seq x y z
N VAL A 1 20.37 5.50 -16.63
CA VAL A 1 19.27 6.19 -17.31
C VAL A 1 18.50 7.16 -16.38
N GLY A 2 18.92 7.32 -15.13
CA GLY A 2 18.40 8.33 -14.19
C GLY A 2 17.00 8.13 -13.64
N VAL A 3 16.51 6.92 -13.70
CA VAL A 3 15.25 6.54 -13.04
C VAL A 3 15.54 5.94 -11.67
N SER A 4 14.64 6.19 -10.70
CA SER A 4 14.72 5.54 -9.41
C SER A 4 14.37 4.06 -9.53
N VAL A 5 15.08 3.23 -8.78
CA VAL A 5 14.86 1.78 -8.73
C VAL A 5 14.39 1.39 -7.33
N GLU A 6 13.27 0.69 -7.26
CA GLU A 6 12.77 0.06 -6.05
C GLU A 6 13.07 -1.43 -6.09
N GLY A 7 13.69 -1.95 -5.04
CA GLY A 7 13.84 -3.37 -4.79
C GLY A 7 12.88 -3.82 -3.70
N GLU A 8 12.68 -5.13 -3.56
CA GLU A 8 11.87 -5.72 -2.50
C GLU A 8 12.63 -6.85 -1.83
N LEU A 9 12.57 -6.92 -0.51
CA LEU A 9 13.22 -7.94 0.30
C LEU A 9 12.31 -8.41 1.42
N GLY A 10 12.10 -9.71 1.51
CA GLY A 10 11.27 -10.36 2.50
C GLY A 10 10.02 -11.00 1.89
N CYS A 11 9.28 -11.72 2.71
CA CYS A 11 8.05 -12.40 2.31
C CYS A 11 6.85 -11.63 2.87
N LEU A 12 6.02 -11.07 1.99
CA LEU A 12 4.75 -10.51 2.41
C LEU A 12 3.80 -11.64 2.81
N GLY A 13 3.21 -11.53 3.99
CA GLY A 13 2.30 -12.52 4.52
C GLY A 13 1.52 -11.99 5.70
N SER A 14 0.42 -12.67 6.05
CA SER A 14 -0.42 -12.28 7.17
C SER A 14 0.19 -12.73 8.49
N LEU A 15 0.52 -11.80 9.37
CA LEU A 15 0.94 -12.13 10.75
C LEU A 15 -0.20 -12.78 11.56
N GLU A 16 -1.46 -12.65 11.14
CA GLU A 16 -2.60 -13.28 11.79
C GLU A 16 -2.64 -14.80 11.51
N THR A 17 -2.44 -15.20 10.26
CA THR A 17 -2.56 -16.60 9.83
C THR A 17 -1.22 -17.32 9.64
N GLY A 18 -0.13 -16.58 9.50
CA GLY A 18 1.18 -17.11 9.12
C GLY A 18 1.27 -17.51 7.64
N GLU A 19 0.22 -17.30 6.86
CA GLU A 19 0.21 -17.66 5.45
C GLU A 19 0.98 -16.58 4.64
N ALA A 20 1.93 -17.05 3.84
CA ALA A 20 2.62 -16.22 2.87
C ALA A 20 1.66 -15.86 1.73
N GLY A 21 1.77 -14.63 1.22
CA GLY A 21 0.95 -14.15 0.11
C GLY A 21 1.72 -14.22 -1.20
N GLU A 22 1.14 -14.86 -2.20
CA GLU A 22 1.60 -14.74 -3.58
C GLU A 22 1.02 -13.49 -4.22
N GLU A 23 1.83 -12.79 -4.98
CA GLU A 23 1.37 -11.74 -5.90
C GLU A 23 1.75 -12.17 -7.32
N ASP A 24 0.75 -12.24 -8.20
CA ASP A 24 0.92 -12.63 -9.61
C ASP A 24 1.64 -13.99 -9.82
N GLY A 25 1.47 -14.92 -8.86
CA GLY A 25 2.11 -16.24 -8.90
C GLY A 25 3.58 -16.23 -8.50
N VAL A 26 4.04 -15.16 -7.89
CA VAL A 26 5.39 -15.02 -7.34
C VAL A 26 5.31 -14.78 -5.83
N GLY A 27 6.00 -15.59 -5.04
CA GLY A 27 6.02 -15.48 -3.58
C GLY A 27 6.42 -16.78 -2.91
N ALA A 28 6.48 -16.76 -1.58
CA ALA A 28 6.71 -17.96 -0.79
C ALA A 28 5.36 -18.69 -0.55
N GLU A 29 5.34 -19.99 -0.73
CA GLU A 29 4.21 -20.84 -0.36
C GLU A 29 4.37 -21.39 1.06
N GLY A 30 3.27 -21.47 1.79
CA GLY A 30 3.17 -22.19 3.06
C GLY A 30 3.06 -21.29 4.28
N VAL A 31 3.18 -21.91 5.46
CA VAL A 31 3.14 -21.22 6.75
C VAL A 31 4.56 -20.86 7.18
N LEU A 32 4.81 -19.59 7.34
CA LEU A 32 6.10 -19.03 7.77
C LEU A 32 6.03 -18.66 9.26
N SER A 33 7.18 -18.69 9.94
CA SER A 33 7.29 -18.14 11.28
C SER A 33 7.20 -16.62 11.24
N HIS A 34 6.84 -15.99 12.36
CA HIS A 34 6.72 -14.54 12.48
C HIS A 34 7.99 -13.81 11.99
N ASP A 35 9.16 -14.26 12.40
CA ASP A 35 10.43 -13.64 11.97
C ASP A 35 10.75 -13.84 10.48
N GLN A 36 10.30 -14.95 9.88
CA GLN A 36 10.47 -15.18 8.45
C GLN A 36 9.58 -14.27 7.58
N MET A 37 8.51 -13.73 8.15
CA MET A 37 7.62 -12.76 7.50
C MET A 37 8.07 -11.31 7.71
N LEU A 38 9.22 -11.08 8.34
CA LEU A 38 9.76 -9.75 8.58
C LEU A 38 11.13 -9.64 7.90
N THR A 39 11.35 -8.53 7.20
CA THR A 39 12.66 -8.25 6.60
C THR A 39 13.73 -8.11 7.69
N ASP A 40 14.83 -8.82 7.54
CA ASP A 40 15.97 -8.74 8.45
C ASP A 40 16.81 -7.48 8.15
N PRO A 41 17.19 -6.68 9.17
CA PRO A 41 17.95 -5.44 8.96
C PRO A 41 19.33 -5.64 8.36
N ASP A 42 20.03 -6.72 8.69
CA ASP A 42 21.37 -7.01 8.15
C ASP A 42 21.28 -7.46 6.69
N GLN A 43 20.26 -8.26 6.36
CA GLN A 43 19.97 -8.63 4.96
C GLN A 43 19.56 -7.40 4.14
N ALA A 44 18.78 -6.47 4.70
CA ALA A 44 18.41 -5.23 4.04
C ALA A 44 19.64 -4.37 3.73
N LYS A 45 20.57 -4.27 4.69
CA LYS A 45 21.85 -3.55 4.51
C LYS A 45 22.70 -4.19 3.41
N ASP A 46 22.84 -5.50 3.42
CA ASP A 46 23.59 -6.24 2.41
C ASP A 46 22.98 -6.06 1.02
N PHE A 47 21.67 -6.25 0.89
CA PHE A 47 20.92 -6.08 -0.36
C PHE A 47 21.13 -4.68 -0.95
N VAL A 48 20.93 -3.64 -0.14
CA VAL A 48 21.10 -2.25 -0.60
C VAL A 48 22.55 -1.97 -1.00
N SER A 49 23.52 -2.50 -0.25
CA SER A 49 24.95 -2.30 -0.55
C SER A 49 25.36 -2.94 -1.88
N GLN A 50 24.75 -4.08 -2.24
CA GLN A 50 25.08 -4.80 -3.47
C GLN A 50 24.32 -4.27 -4.68
N THR A 51 23.08 -3.79 -4.51
CA THR A 51 22.22 -3.40 -5.60
C THR A 51 22.20 -1.90 -5.88
N GLY A 52 22.43 -1.08 -4.85
CA GLY A 52 22.37 0.37 -4.97
C GLY A 52 20.97 0.92 -5.24
N VAL A 53 19.89 0.22 -4.83
CA VAL A 53 18.51 0.68 -5.03
C VAL A 53 18.21 1.97 -4.28
N ASP A 54 17.39 2.81 -4.86
CA ASP A 54 16.95 4.10 -4.27
C ASP A 54 15.89 3.88 -3.17
N ALA A 55 15.09 2.83 -3.32
CA ALA A 55 14.02 2.48 -2.39
C ALA A 55 13.99 0.97 -2.15
N LEU A 56 13.60 0.56 -0.95
CA LEU A 56 13.49 -0.83 -0.54
C LEU A 56 12.11 -1.08 0.06
N ALA A 57 11.33 -1.93 -0.60
CA ALA A 57 10.10 -2.47 -0.04
C ALA A 57 10.44 -3.56 0.98
N ILE A 58 9.83 -3.46 2.16
CA ILE A 58 10.12 -4.30 3.31
C ILE A 58 8.88 -5.03 3.79
N ALA A 59 9.04 -6.29 4.19
CA ALA A 59 8.02 -7.08 4.86
C ALA A 59 7.98 -6.74 6.35
N ILE A 60 6.86 -6.25 6.83
CA ILE A 60 6.65 -5.73 8.18
C ILE A 60 5.31 -6.13 8.79
N GLY A 61 4.71 -7.21 8.28
CA GLY A 61 3.43 -7.74 8.77
C GLY A 61 2.23 -7.39 7.89
N THR A 62 2.46 -6.91 6.68
CA THR A 62 1.40 -6.62 5.71
C THR A 62 1.30 -7.71 4.65
N SER A 63 0.11 -7.88 4.06
CA SER A 63 -0.15 -8.81 2.96
C SER A 63 -0.87 -8.11 1.82
N HIS A 64 -0.68 -8.58 0.59
CA HIS A 64 -1.37 -8.07 -0.57
C HIS A 64 -2.85 -8.50 -0.61
N GLY A 65 -3.65 -7.84 -1.47
CA GLY A 65 -5.05 -8.16 -1.69
C GLY A 65 -6.01 -7.52 -0.70
N ALA A 66 -7.30 -7.86 -0.86
CA ALA A 66 -8.39 -7.31 -0.05
C ALA A 66 -8.61 -8.09 1.25
N TYR A 67 -8.24 -9.36 1.30
CA TYR A 67 -8.49 -10.25 2.44
C TYR A 67 -7.23 -10.33 3.31
N LYS A 68 -7.06 -9.35 4.23
CA LYS A 68 -5.88 -9.22 5.07
C LYS A 68 -6.07 -9.77 6.48
N PHE A 69 -7.15 -9.35 7.13
CA PHE A 69 -7.50 -9.78 8.49
C PHE A 69 -8.95 -10.26 8.55
N THR A 70 -9.21 -11.34 9.29
CA THR A 70 -10.53 -11.94 9.45
C THR A 70 -11.37 -11.22 10.51
N ARG A 71 -10.71 -10.48 11.40
CA ARG A 71 -11.32 -9.69 12.48
C ARG A 71 -10.68 -8.30 12.53
N PRO A 72 -11.35 -7.30 13.15
CA PRO A 72 -10.74 -5.99 13.34
C PRO A 72 -9.37 -6.13 14.01
N PRO A 73 -8.30 -5.64 13.38
CA PRO A 73 -6.98 -5.72 13.99
C PRO A 73 -6.92 -4.85 15.26
N THR A 74 -6.31 -5.40 16.30
CA THR A 74 -6.13 -4.71 17.59
C THR A 74 -4.68 -4.79 18.03
N GLY A 75 -4.16 -3.73 18.64
CA GLY A 75 -2.78 -3.65 19.09
C GLY A 75 -1.80 -3.30 17.96
N ASP A 76 -0.55 -3.67 18.14
CA ASP A 76 0.53 -3.41 17.20
C ASP A 76 0.44 -4.37 16.01
N ILE A 77 -0.02 -3.86 14.88
CA ILE A 77 -0.22 -4.63 13.64
C ILE A 77 1.05 -4.66 12.81
N LEU A 78 1.74 -3.52 12.74
CA LEU A 78 3.01 -3.41 12.03
C LEU A 78 4.17 -3.64 12.99
N ALA A 79 5.21 -4.28 12.50
CA ALA A 79 6.47 -4.46 13.23
C ALA A 79 7.28 -3.13 13.26
N ILE A 80 6.78 -2.14 14.04
CA ILE A 80 7.34 -0.77 14.07
C ILE A 80 8.82 -0.77 14.47
N ASP A 81 9.21 -1.57 15.47
CA ASP A 81 10.61 -1.67 15.88
C ASP A 81 11.50 -2.23 14.75
N ARG A 82 10.96 -3.13 13.92
CA ARG A 82 11.65 -3.65 12.75
C ARG A 82 11.84 -2.58 11.68
N ILE A 83 10.83 -1.74 11.44
CA ILE A 83 10.94 -0.57 10.54
C ILE A 83 12.07 0.35 11.01
N ALA A 84 12.09 0.69 12.29
CA ALA A 84 13.10 1.57 12.87
C ALA A 84 14.52 0.96 12.76
N ALA A 85 14.65 -0.34 13.02
CA ALA A 85 15.92 -1.06 12.90
C ALA A 85 16.45 -1.08 11.45
N ILE A 86 15.57 -1.37 10.47
CA ILE A 86 15.93 -1.34 9.05
C ILE A 86 16.30 0.08 8.63
N HIS A 87 15.54 1.09 9.03
CA HIS A 87 15.84 2.49 8.71
C HIS A 87 17.20 2.92 9.27
N ALA A 88 17.54 2.48 10.48
CA ALA A 88 18.87 2.73 11.06
C ALA A 88 20.00 2.02 10.28
N ALA A 89 19.75 0.83 9.74
CA ALA A 89 20.72 0.07 8.95
C ALA A 89 20.94 0.65 7.55
N VAL A 90 19.90 1.23 6.93
CA VAL A 90 19.93 1.82 5.58
C VAL A 90 19.35 3.25 5.56
N PRO A 91 19.97 4.21 6.25
CA PRO A 91 19.37 5.53 6.51
C PRO A 91 19.21 6.39 5.25
N ASN A 92 19.91 6.08 4.17
CA ASN A 92 19.87 6.82 2.90
C ASN A 92 18.95 6.17 1.84
N THR A 93 18.32 5.03 2.16
CA THR A 93 17.40 4.31 1.26
C THR A 93 15.96 4.55 1.72
N HIS A 94 15.07 4.87 0.78
CA HIS A 94 13.67 5.09 1.09
C HIS A 94 12.95 3.77 1.37
N LEU A 95 12.42 3.60 2.57
CA LEU A 95 11.62 2.42 2.89
C LEU A 95 10.22 2.51 2.29
N VAL A 96 9.78 1.40 1.71
CA VAL A 96 8.48 1.26 1.06
C VAL A 96 7.65 0.21 1.79
N MET A 97 6.35 0.49 1.92
CA MET A 97 5.38 -0.41 2.52
C MET A 97 4.35 -0.84 1.50
N HIS A 98 4.37 -2.13 1.14
CA HIS A 98 3.37 -2.79 0.32
C HIS A 98 2.23 -3.36 1.18
N GLY A 99 1.14 -3.80 0.56
CA GLY A 99 0.04 -4.45 1.25
C GLY A 99 -0.68 -3.60 2.30
N SER A 100 -0.62 -2.28 2.19
CA SER A 100 -0.98 -1.32 3.25
C SER A 100 -2.39 -0.74 3.15
N SER A 101 -3.25 -1.29 2.28
CA SER A 101 -4.64 -0.82 2.17
C SER A 101 -5.40 -1.04 3.48
N SER A 102 -6.21 -0.07 3.87
CA SER A 102 -6.95 -0.07 5.14
C SER A 102 -8.30 -0.76 5.06
N VAL A 103 -8.77 -1.07 3.84
CA VAL A 103 -10.07 -1.71 3.57
C VAL A 103 -11.21 -0.95 4.23
N PRO A 104 -11.58 0.26 3.74
CA PRO A 104 -12.62 1.08 4.34
C PRO A 104 -13.95 0.34 4.40
N GLN A 105 -14.48 0.13 5.59
CA GLN A 105 -15.67 -0.71 5.83
C GLN A 105 -16.92 -0.15 5.15
N GLU A 106 -17.04 1.16 5.04
CA GLU A 106 -18.15 1.82 4.34
C GLU A 106 -18.28 1.37 2.88
N TRP A 107 -17.16 1.16 2.18
CA TRP A 107 -17.18 0.70 0.80
C TRP A 107 -17.52 -0.78 0.67
N LEU A 108 -17.12 -1.61 1.64
CA LEU A 108 -17.59 -3.00 1.71
C LEU A 108 -19.11 -3.08 1.86
N GLU A 109 -19.66 -2.26 2.75
CA GLU A 109 -21.11 -2.19 2.98
C GLU A 109 -21.85 -1.70 1.74
N ILE A 110 -21.38 -0.65 1.07
CA ILE A 110 -21.95 -0.15 -0.18
C ILE A 110 -21.91 -1.24 -1.26
N ILE A 111 -20.79 -1.94 -1.43
CA ILE A 111 -20.68 -3.02 -2.42
C ILE A 111 -21.73 -4.10 -2.16
N ARG A 112 -21.90 -4.54 -0.90
CA ARG A 112 -22.89 -5.55 -0.51
C ARG A 112 -24.32 -5.06 -0.72
N GLN A 113 -24.62 -3.83 -0.28
CA GLN A 113 -25.93 -3.22 -0.44
C GLN A 113 -26.39 -3.17 -1.90
N TYR A 114 -25.46 -3.01 -2.83
CA TYR A 114 -25.74 -2.92 -4.25
C TYR A 114 -25.30 -4.16 -5.06
N GLY A 115 -25.50 -5.34 -4.45
CA GLY A 115 -25.44 -6.65 -5.13
C GLY A 115 -24.04 -7.23 -5.30
N GLY A 116 -23.07 -6.76 -4.55
CA GLY A 116 -21.75 -7.39 -4.49
C GLY A 116 -21.68 -8.48 -3.41
N ASP A 117 -21.01 -9.57 -3.73
CA ASP A 117 -20.69 -10.65 -2.79
C ASP A 117 -19.22 -10.56 -2.39
N ILE A 118 -18.91 -9.66 -1.47
CA ILE A 118 -17.58 -9.52 -0.89
C ILE A 118 -17.59 -9.95 0.57
N LYS A 119 -16.67 -10.84 0.94
CA LYS A 119 -16.55 -11.33 2.32
C LYS A 119 -16.11 -10.21 3.27
N GLN A 120 -16.42 -10.38 4.56
CA GLN A 120 -15.90 -9.48 5.59
C GLN A 120 -14.39 -9.61 5.68
N THR A 121 -13.72 -8.47 5.68
CA THR A 121 -12.28 -8.38 5.81
C THR A 121 -11.89 -7.01 6.35
N TYR A 122 -10.70 -6.92 6.92
CA TYR A 122 -10.16 -5.69 7.48
C TYR A 122 -8.75 -5.47 6.94
N GLY A 123 -8.34 -4.23 6.87
CA GLY A 123 -7.00 -3.84 6.42
C GLY A 123 -6.14 -3.29 7.54
N VAL A 124 -5.02 -2.68 7.16
CA VAL A 124 -4.11 -2.04 8.10
C VAL A 124 -4.72 -0.71 8.57
N PRO A 125 -4.89 -0.47 9.88
CA PRO A 125 -5.36 0.81 10.38
C PRO A 125 -4.49 1.97 9.90
N VAL A 126 -5.13 3.10 9.53
CA VAL A 126 -4.42 4.27 9.01
C VAL A 126 -3.42 4.80 10.04
N GLU A 127 -3.75 4.72 11.31
CA GLU A 127 -2.89 5.13 12.44
C GLU A 127 -1.60 4.31 12.51
N GLU A 128 -1.68 3.01 12.22
CA GLU A 128 -0.50 2.14 12.15
C GLU A 128 0.41 2.51 10.97
N ILE A 129 -0.19 2.84 9.82
CA ILE A 129 0.58 3.34 8.66
C ILE A 129 1.30 4.64 9.02
N VAL A 130 0.61 5.56 9.70
CA VAL A 130 1.22 6.82 10.17
C VAL A 130 2.38 6.55 11.14
N ARG A 131 2.25 5.58 12.05
CA ARG A 131 3.37 5.14 12.90
C ARG A 131 4.56 4.63 12.09
N GLY A 132 4.30 3.83 11.04
CA GLY A 132 5.34 3.37 10.12
C GLY A 132 6.06 4.52 9.42
N ILE A 133 5.31 5.53 8.96
CA ILE A 133 5.88 6.75 8.33
C ILE A 133 6.77 7.51 9.32
N GLN A 134 6.36 7.64 10.57
CA GLN A 134 7.15 8.29 11.63
C GLN A 134 8.46 7.55 11.92
N ASN A 135 8.52 6.24 11.66
CA ASN A 135 9.66 5.37 11.92
C ASN A 135 10.53 5.04 10.69
N GLY A 136 10.30 5.70 9.55
CA GLY A 136 11.23 5.59 8.42
C GLY A 136 10.60 5.27 7.07
N VAL A 137 9.34 4.84 7.02
CA VAL A 137 8.64 4.63 5.75
C VAL A 137 8.47 5.94 4.99
N ARG A 138 8.73 5.93 3.69
CA ARG A 138 8.64 7.12 2.80
C ARG A 138 7.68 6.93 1.65
N LYS A 139 7.33 5.69 1.31
CA LYS A 139 6.35 5.37 0.26
C LYS A 139 5.38 4.32 0.79
N VAL A 140 4.09 4.50 0.55
CA VAL A 140 3.02 3.57 0.94
C VAL A 140 2.19 3.27 -0.29
N ASN A 141 2.04 1.99 -0.62
CA ASN A 141 1.21 1.56 -1.75
C ASN A 141 -0.22 1.32 -1.28
N ILE A 142 -1.17 2.02 -1.90
CA ILE A 142 -2.61 1.90 -1.64
C ILE A 142 -3.32 1.54 -2.95
N ASP A 143 -3.89 0.36 -3.04
CA ASP A 143 -4.62 -0.13 -4.21
C ASP A 143 -6.05 -0.56 -3.84
N THR A 144 -6.21 -1.52 -2.94
CA THR A 144 -7.52 -2.11 -2.59
C THR A 144 -8.54 -1.06 -2.15
N ASP A 145 -8.14 -0.04 -1.38
CA ASP A 145 -9.03 1.03 -0.94
C ASP A 145 -9.63 1.78 -2.12
N ILE A 146 -8.81 2.07 -3.14
CA ILE A 146 -9.23 2.75 -4.37
C ILE A 146 -10.17 1.84 -5.18
N ARG A 147 -9.84 0.56 -5.34
CA ARG A 147 -10.68 -0.41 -6.06
C ARG A 147 -12.06 -0.57 -5.41
N LEU A 148 -12.10 -0.67 -4.08
CA LEU A 148 -13.36 -0.77 -3.33
C LEU A 148 -14.24 0.47 -3.53
N ALA A 149 -13.65 1.66 -3.40
CA ALA A 149 -14.36 2.91 -3.57
C ALA A 149 -14.92 3.05 -5.00
N MET A 150 -14.11 2.76 -6.01
CA MET A 150 -14.54 2.82 -7.41
C MET A 150 -15.67 1.82 -7.71
N THR A 151 -15.50 0.57 -7.27
CA THR A 151 -16.50 -0.50 -7.49
C THR A 151 -17.80 -0.19 -6.77
N GLY A 152 -17.73 0.25 -5.51
CA GLY A 152 -18.90 0.64 -4.72
C GLY A 152 -19.66 1.78 -5.36
N ALA A 153 -18.98 2.82 -5.81
CA ALA A 153 -19.59 3.98 -6.45
C ALA A 153 -20.28 3.61 -7.77
N MET A 154 -19.66 2.76 -8.60
CA MET A 154 -20.29 2.30 -9.85
C MET A 154 -21.53 1.43 -9.58
N ARG A 155 -21.46 0.48 -8.65
CA ARG A 155 -22.60 -0.36 -8.27
C ARG A 155 -23.76 0.48 -7.75
N GLN A 156 -23.48 1.44 -6.86
CA GLN A 156 -24.48 2.36 -6.31
C GLN A 156 -25.14 3.19 -7.40
N LEU A 157 -24.37 3.71 -8.36
CA LEU A 157 -24.90 4.50 -9.46
C LEU A 157 -25.88 3.69 -10.31
N PHE A 158 -25.46 2.51 -10.78
CA PHE A 158 -26.32 1.68 -11.63
C PHE A 158 -27.57 1.16 -10.90
N ALA A 159 -27.47 0.88 -9.61
CA ALA A 159 -28.64 0.48 -8.82
C ALA A 159 -29.63 1.62 -8.58
N LYS A 160 -29.14 2.85 -8.40
CA LYS A 160 -29.99 4.03 -8.19
C LYS A 160 -30.53 4.64 -9.49
N GLN A 161 -29.82 4.46 -10.59
CA GLN A 161 -30.16 5.00 -11.91
C GLN A 161 -30.26 3.84 -12.91
N THR A 162 -31.34 3.07 -12.80
CA THR A 162 -31.51 1.80 -13.53
C THR A 162 -31.59 1.97 -15.05
N SER A 163 -31.94 3.16 -15.53
CA SER A 163 -31.96 3.49 -16.97
C SER A 163 -30.63 3.99 -17.51
N GLU A 164 -29.63 4.13 -16.64
CA GLU A 164 -28.32 4.64 -17.05
C GLU A 164 -27.53 3.55 -17.78
N PHE A 165 -27.07 3.88 -18.97
CA PHE A 165 -26.28 2.98 -19.82
C PHE A 165 -24.93 3.59 -20.25
N ASP A 166 -24.73 4.90 -20.00
CA ASP A 166 -23.48 5.56 -20.39
C ASP A 166 -22.37 5.26 -19.37
N PRO A 167 -21.32 4.49 -19.74
CA PRO A 167 -20.26 4.14 -18.82
C PRO A 167 -19.49 5.36 -18.29
N ARG A 168 -19.50 6.48 -19.01
CA ARG A 168 -18.80 7.71 -18.58
C ARG A 168 -19.32 8.22 -17.25
N LYS A 169 -20.63 8.12 -16.99
CA LYS A 169 -21.21 8.53 -15.71
C LYS A 169 -20.76 7.64 -14.56
N ALA A 170 -20.69 6.32 -14.79
CA ALA A 170 -20.16 5.39 -13.81
C ALA A 170 -18.68 5.65 -13.52
N LEU A 171 -17.89 5.92 -14.55
CA LEU A 171 -16.47 6.27 -14.41
C LEU A 171 -16.25 7.61 -13.69
N ILE A 172 -17.14 8.60 -13.90
CA ILE A 172 -17.10 9.86 -13.14
C ILE A 172 -17.37 9.61 -11.66
N ALA A 173 -18.36 8.78 -11.32
CA ALA A 173 -18.66 8.41 -9.93
C ALA A 173 -17.47 7.67 -9.29
N ALA A 174 -16.91 6.70 -10.00
CA ALA A 174 -15.74 5.95 -9.57
C ALA A 174 -14.53 6.86 -9.31
N ARG A 175 -14.22 7.77 -10.27
CA ARG A 175 -13.13 8.74 -10.12
C ARG A 175 -13.30 9.64 -8.90
N LYS A 176 -14.54 10.11 -8.66
CA LYS A 176 -14.83 10.96 -7.48
C LYS A 176 -14.62 10.20 -6.17
N ALA A 177 -15.04 8.94 -6.11
CA ALA A 177 -14.81 8.08 -4.94
C ALA A 177 -13.33 7.82 -4.71
N ALA A 178 -12.58 7.46 -5.76
CA ALA A 178 -11.13 7.30 -5.71
C ALA A 178 -10.41 8.58 -5.24
N GLN A 179 -10.83 9.75 -5.74
CA GLN A 179 -10.30 11.04 -5.32
C GLN A 179 -10.46 11.23 -3.81
N GLY A 180 -11.62 10.93 -3.23
CA GLY A 180 -11.84 11.05 -1.78
C GLY A 180 -10.90 10.16 -0.96
N ILE A 181 -10.64 8.93 -1.43
CA ILE A 181 -9.63 8.05 -0.79
C ILE A 181 -8.24 8.68 -0.86
N CYS A 182 -7.82 9.16 -2.04
CA CYS A 182 -6.50 9.77 -2.21
C CYS A 182 -6.33 11.01 -1.33
N GLU A 183 -7.32 11.90 -1.29
CA GLU A 183 -7.30 13.11 -0.45
C GLU A 183 -7.12 12.74 1.02
N ALA A 184 -7.93 11.82 1.54
CA ALA A 184 -7.84 11.38 2.93
C ALA A 184 -6.46 10.76 3.26
N ARG A 185 -5.86 10.01 2.33
CA ARG A 185 -4.52 9.43 2.52
C ARG A 185 -3.42 10.49 2.44
N PHE A 186 -3.51 11.46 1.52
CA PHE A 186 -2.54 12.56 1.47
C PHE A 186 -2.55 13.41 2.74
N GLU A 187 -3.72 13.64 3.32
CA GLU A 187 -3.83 14.34 4.61
C GLU A 187 -3.22 13.50 5.74
N ALA A 188 -3.66 12.25 5.89
CA ALA A 188 -3.20 11.37 6.96
C ALA A 188 -1.68 11.12 6.92
N PHE A 189 -1.09 11.01 5.72
CA PHE A 189 0.33 10.72 5.54
C PHE A 189 1.22 11.97 5.48
N GLY A 190 0.65 13.16 5.66
CA GLY A 190 1.39 14.43 5.65
C GLY A 190 1.87 14.87 4.27
N CYS A 191 1.28 14.34 3.18
CA CYS A 191 1.61 14.69 1.80
C CYS A 191 0.80 15.89 1.29
N ALA A 192 -0.31 16.25 1.93
CA ALA A 192 -1.15 17.37 1.53
C ALA A 192 -0.36 18.69 1.53
N GLY A 193 -0.59 19.52 0.51
CA GLY A 193 0.08 20.83 0.36
C GLY A 193 1.55 20.78 -0.03
N GLN A 194 2.10 19.60 -0.37
CA GLN A 194 3.52 19.48 -0.75
C GLN A 194 3.77 19.59 -2.26
N ALA A 195 2.77 19.37 -3.10
CA ALA A 195 2.95 19.31 -4.56
C ALA A 195 3.57 20.57 -5.16
N SER A 196 3.22 21.74 -4.67
CA SER A 196 3.80 23.02 -5.14
C SER A 196 5.28 23.22 -4.81
N LYS A 197 5.81 22.43 -3.88
CA LYS A 197 7.23 22.46 -3.49
C LYS A 197 8.10 21.55 -4.37
N ILE A 198 7.48 20.64 -5.10
CA ILE A 198 8.16 19.70 -5.99
C ILE A 198 8.35 20.40 -7.34
N LYS A 199 9.61 20.61 -7.73
CA LYS A 199 9.96 21.15 -9.04
C LYS A 199 10.40 20.02 -9.95
N PRO A 200 9.76 19.81 -11.11
CA PRO A 200 10.22 18.85 -12.10
C PRO A 200 11.67 19.18 -12.51
N ILE A 201 12.50 18.15 -12.58
CA ILE A 201 13.85 18.27 -13.15
C ILE A 201 13.67 18.23 -14.68
N SER A 202 14.27 19.17 -15.42
CA SER A 202 14.15 19.17 -16.87
C SER A 202 14.84 17.94 -17.48
N LEU A 203 14.36 17.52 -18.65
CA LEU A 203 14.92 16.37 -19.37
C LEU A 203 16.42 16.57 -19.69
N GLU A 204 16.81 17.79 -20.04
CA GLU A 204 18.20 18.16 -20.31
C GLU A 204 19.09 17.92 -19.09
N VAL A 205 18.62 18.34 -17.91
CA VAL A 205 19.37 18.17 -16.64
C VAL A 205 19.46 16.69 -16.27
N ILE A 206 18.39 15.92 -16.43
CA ILE A 206 18.41 14.48 -16.16
C ILE A 206 19.38 13.78 -17.12
N ALA A 207 19.32 14.09 -18.41
CA ALA A 207 20.18 13.49 -19.42
C ALA A 207 21.68 13.73 -19.15
N THR A 208 22.05 14.84 -18.54
CA THR A 208 23.46 15.15 -18.22
C THR A 208 23.97 14.50 -16.94
N ARG A 209 23.09 13.96 -16.08
CA ARG A 209 23.51 13.34 -14.80
C ARG A 209 24.00 11.89 -14.93
N HIS A 210 23.80 11.26 -16.07
CA HIS A 210 23.94 9.82 -16.27
C HIS A 210 24.78 9.42 -17.48
N TYR A 211 25.55 10.37 -18.04
CA TYR A 211 26.53 10.10 -19.11
C TYR A 211 27.91 10.66 -18.76
#